data_3f2e066714df053845173d417433225d
#
_entry.id   3f2e066714df053845173d417433225d
#
_cell.length_a   1.000
_cell.length_b   1.000
_cell.length_c   1.000
_cell.angle_alpha   90.00
_cell.angle_beta   90.00
_cell.angle_gamma   90.00
#
_symmetry.space_group_name_H-M   'P 1'
#
loop_
_entity.id
_entity.type
_entity.pdbx_description
1 polymer ?
#
loop_
_entity_poly.entity_id
_entity_poly.type
_entity_poly.pdbx_seq_one_letter_code
_entity_poly.pdbx_strand_id
1 'polypeptide(L)'
;MDIDISGETFTIAEDAAAKRFTVSHDGKVIGLADYIDREAGADDTAEGTVRTFTHTEVSPEWGGRGLAAKLVRYALETSAEDGLKVRTTCSYVQNFLAKNDEFEKFVA
;
A
#
# COMPACT_ATOMS: atom_id res chain seq x y z
N MET A 1 2.69 -11.77 -4.68
CA MET A 1 2.45 -11.52 -6.12
C MET A 1 3.77 -11.18 -6.79
N ASP A 2 4.11 -11.90 -7.81
CA ASP A 2 5.34 -11.63 -8.55
C ASP A 2 5.04 -10.75 -9.75
N ILE A 3 5.91 -9.78 -9.98
CA ILE A 3 5.81 -8.88 -11.15
C ILE A 3 7.16 -8.81 -11.85
N ASP A 4 7.13 -8.69 -13.18
CA ASP A 4 8.34 -8.55 -14.00
C ASP A 4 8.43 -7.13 -14.56
N ILE A 5 9.58 -6.50 -14.35
CA ILE A 5 9.86 -5.16 -14.88
C ILE A 5 11.26 -5.19 -15.47
N SER A 6 11.37 -4.87 -16.76
CA SER A 6 12.66 -4.80 -17.46
C SER A 6 13.51 -6.07 -17.32
N GLY A 7 12.85 -7.23 -17.32
CA GLY A 7 13.53 -8.54 -17.24
C GLY A 7 13.90 -8.98 -15.83
N GLU A 8 13.50 -8.22 -14.81
CA GLU A 8 13.74 -8.57 -13.40
C GLU A 8 12.43 -8.87 -12.71
N THR A 9 12.43 -9.85 -11.81
CA THR A 9 11.24 -10.28 -11.08
C THR A 9 11.26 -9.70 -9.67
N PHE A 10 10.14 -9.08 -9.28
CA PHE A 10 9.93 -8.53 -7.94
C PHE A 10 8.75 -9.22 -7.29
N THR A 11 8.80 -9.37 -5.98
CA THR A 11 7.72 -9.97 -5.21
C THR A 11 7.08 -8.91 -4.30
N ILE A 12 5.77 -8.74 -4.44
CA ILE A 12 4.98 -7.86 -3.57
C ILE A 12 4.16 -8.74 -2.66
N ALA A 13 4.23 -8.47 -1.36
CA ALA A 13 3.52 -9.25 -0.35
C ALA A 13 3.15 -8.41 0.86
N GLU A 14 2.20 -8.90 1.64
CA GLU A 14 1.87 -8.32 2.93
C GLU A 14 2.64 -9.03 4.04
N ASP A 15 3.31 -8.25 4.90
CA ASP A 15 3.89 -8.72 6.14
C ASP A 15 3.00 -8.22 7.28
N ALA A 16 1.99 -9.00 7.62
CA ALA A 16 0.98 -8.59 8.60
C ALA A 16 1.55 -8.44 10.01
N ALA A 17 2.57 -9.24 10.35
CA ALA A 17 3.22 -9.15 11.66
C ALA A 17 3.95 -7.82 11.83
N ALA A 18 4.56 -7.30 10.77
CA ALA A 18 5.26 -6.03 10.78
C ALA A 18 4.35 -4.84 10.42
N LYS A 19 3.11 -5.09 10.06
CA LYS A 19 2.14 -4.06 9.64
C LYS A 19 2.64 -3.28 8.43
N ARG A 20 2.99 -4.01 7.37
CA ARG A 20 3.48 -3.41 6.12
C ARG A 20 3.27 -4.31 4.93
N PHE A 21 3.23 -3.68 3.76
CA PHE A 21 3.42 -4.35 2.48
C PHE A 21 4.85 -4.14 2.03
N THR A 22 5.43 -5.13 1.35
CA THR A 22 6.82 -5.07 0.90
C THR A 22 6.92 -5.38 -0.58
N VAL A 23 7.96 -4.84 -1.21
CA VAL A 23 8.43 -5.30 -2.51
C VAL A 23 9.87 -5.77 -2.34
N SER A 24 10.15 -6.97 -2.84
CA SER A 24 11.45 -7.63 -2.70
C SER A 24 12.03 -7.99 -4.06
N HIS A 25 13.36 -8.03 -4.11
CA HIS A 25 14.13 -8.48 -5.27
C HIS A 25 15.23 -9.42 -4.77
N ASP A 26 15.30 -10.63 -5.33
CA ASP A 26 16.26 -11.66 -4.92
C ASP A 26 16.26 -11.90 -3.40
N GLY A 27 15.07 -11.93 -2.79
CA GLY A 27 14.91 -12.17 -1.37
C GLY A 27 15.20 -10.98 -0.46
N LYS A 28 15.56 -9.83 -1.02
CA LYS A 28 15.84 -8.62 -0.24
C LYS A 28 14.70 -7.62 -0.40
N VAL A 29 14.20 -7.11 0.72
CA VAL A 29 13.19 -6.04 0.73
C VAL A 29 13.83 -4.75 0.23
N ILE A 30 13.27 -4.19 -0.84
CA ILE A 30 13.75 -2.95 -1.45
C ILE A 30 12.74 -1.81 -1.38
N GLY A 31 11.54 -2.09 -0.92
CA GLY A 31 10.52 -1.07 -0.70
C GLY A 31 9.46 -1.55 0.26
N LEU A 32 8.75 -0.60 0.86
CA LEU A 32 7.71 -0.91 1.83
C LEU A 32 6.62 0.16 1.85
N ALA A 33 5.45 -0.24 2.35
CA ALA A 33 4.35 0.65 2.67
C ALA A 33 3.82 0.25 4.04
N ASP A 34 4.08 1.09 5.03
CA ASP A 34 3.67 0.85 6.42
C ASP A 34 2.23 1.29 6.64
N TYR A 35 1.53 0.58 7.51
CA TYR A 35 0.17 0.91 7.89
C TYR A 35 -0.08 0.64 9.37
N ILE A 36 -1.15 1.23 9.88
CA ILE A 36 -1.74 0.90 11.17
C ILE A 36 -3.22 0.62 10.97
N ASP A 37 -3.74 -0.35 11.70
CA ASP A 37 -5.17 -0.70 11.67
C ASP A 37 -5.81 -0.31 12.99
N ARG A 38 -7.01 0.28 12.89
CA ARG A 38 -7.82 0.58 14.08
C ARG A 38 -9.29 0.49 13.72
N GLU A 39 -10.11 0.23 14.70
CA GLU A 39 -11.55 0.26 14.50
C GLU A 39 -12.01 1.70 14.31
N ALA A 40 -13.02 1.89 13.45
CA ALA A 40 -13.61 3.19 13.24
C ALA A 40 -14.19 3.73 14.55
N GLY A 41 -13.87 5.00 14.84
CA GLY A 41 -14.39 5.66 16.01
C GLY A 41 -15.85 6.09 15.83
N ALA A 42 -16.46 6.57 16.93
CA ALA A 42 -17.85 7.00 16.90
C ALA A 42 -18.09 8.19 15.96
N ASP A 43 -17.05 8.99 15.72
CA ASP A 43 -17.12 10.16 14.83
C ASP A 43 -16.82 9.84 13.38
N ASP A 44 -16.39 8.61 13.09
CA ASP A 44 -16.09 8.18 11.72
C ASP A 44 -17.37 7.79 10.98
N THR A 45 -17.40 8.08 9.69
CA THR A 45 -18.48 7.61 8.81
C THR A 45 -18.24 6.18 8.35
N ALA A 46 -17.03 5.67 8.51
CA ALA A 46 -16.68 4.29 8.15
C ALA A 46 -17.07 3.34 9.28
N GLU A 47 -17.43 2.10 8.90
CA GLU A 47 -17.68 1.01 9.83
C GLU A 47 -16.55 -0.01 9.73
N GLY A 48 -16.27 -0.71 10.84
CA GLY A 48 -15.26 -1.76 10.89
C GLY A 48 -13.85 -1.20 11.02
N THR A 49 -12.89 -1.91 10.47
CA THR A 49 -11.48 -1.54 10.58
C THR A 49 -11.08 -0.55 9.51
N VAL A 50 -10.37 0.50 9.93
CA VAL A 50 -9.77 1.49 9.03
C VAL A 50 -8.27 1.26 9.03
N ARG A 51 -7.72 1.07 7.84
CA ARG A 51 -6.27 0.93 7.64
C ARG A 51 -5.69 2.26 7.18
N THR A 52 -4.78 2.80 7.97
CA THR A 52 -4.12 4.07 7.66
C THR A 52 -2.70 3.80 7.18
N PHE A 53 -2.41 4.19 5.94
CA PHE A 53 -1.05 4.10 5.38
C PHE A 53 -0.25 5.31 5.84
N THR A 54 0.88 5.06 6.49
CA THR A 54 1.65 6.10 7.17
C THR A 54 2.96 6.45 6.48
N HIS A 55 3.55 5.51 5.73
CA HIS A 55 4.85 5.72 5.10
C HIS A 55 5.04 4.76 3.93
N THR A 56 5.64 5.27 2.86
CA THR A 56 5.99 4.49 1.68
C THR A 56 7.40 4.87 1.25
N GLU A 57 8.25 3.87 0.98
CA GLU A 57 9.57 4.12 0.44
C GLU A 57 10.02 2.99 -0.48
N VAL A 58 10.90 3.32 -1.42
CA VAL A 58 11.61 2.37 -2.28
C VAL A 58 13.07 2.81 -2.30
N SER A 59 13.98 1.84 -2.18
CA SER A 59 15.42 2.13 -2.21
C SER A 59 15.78 2.94 -3.46
N PRO A 60 16.59 4.01 -3.32
CA PRO A 60 16.89 4.91 -4.44
C PRO A 60 17.46 4.23 -5.68
N GLU A 61 18.25 3.17 -5.49
CA GLU A 61 18.81 2.39 -6.60
C GLU A 61 17.74 1.73 -7.47
N TRP A 62 16.53 1.56 -6.95
CA TRP A 62 15.40 0.98 -7.64
C TRP A 62 14.34 2.01 -8.06
N GLY A 63 14.64 3.28 -7.89
CA GLY A 63 13.74 4.37 -8.27
C GLY A 63 13.53 4.45 -9.78
N GLY A 64 12.43 5.11 -10.19
CA GLY A 64 12.11 5.32 -11.59
C GLY A 64 11.57 4.11 -12.33
N ARG A 65 11.30 3.01 -11.64
CA ARG A 65 10.78 1.77 -12.24
C ARG A 65 9.29 1.56 -12.01
N GLY A 66 8.63 2.48 -11.32
CA GLY A 66 7.21 2.37 -11.01
C GLY A 66 6.90 1.38 -9.88
N LEU A 67 7.89 0.95 -9.11
CA LEU A 67 7.70 -0.02 -8.04
C LEU A 67 6.82 0.51 -6.92
N ALA A 68 6.98 1.77 -6.54
CA ALA A 68 6.15 2.38 -5.49
C ALA A 68 4.68 2.38 -5.88
N ALA A 69 4.36 2.72 -7.13
CA ALA A 69 2.99 2.71 -7.62
C ALA A 69 2.39 1.31 -7.60
N LYS A 70 3.16 0.30 -8.01
CA LYS A 70 2.69 -1.09 -8.01
C LYS A 70 2.50 -1.61 -6.59
N LEU A 71 3.40 -1.26 -5.68
CA LEU A 71 3.30 -1.61 -4.28
C LEU A 71 2.03 -1.02 -3.64
N VAL A 72 1.80 0.27 -3.84
CA VAL A 72 0.65 0.97 -3.28
C VAL A 72 -0.65 0.43 -3.88
N ARG A 73 -0.69 0.18 -5.19
CA ARG A 73 -1.88 -0.41 -5.83
C ARG A 73 -2.22 -1.77 -5.21
N TYR A 74 -1.24 -2.64 -5.08
CA TYR A 74 -1.44 -3.95 -4.47
C TYR A 74 -1.94 -3.82 -3.02
N ALA A 75 -1.33 -2.90 -2.26
CA ALA A 75 -1.71 -2.68 -0.87
C ALA A 75 -3.17 -2.20 -0.75
N LEU A 76 -3.58 -1.28 -1.61
CA LEU A 76 -4.95 -0.76 -1.61
C LEU A 76 -5.96 -1.81 -2.07
N GLU A 77 -5.63 -2.56 -3.13
CA GLU A 77 -6.50 -3.62 -3.65
C GLU A 77 -6.70 -4.73 -2.60
N THR A 78 -5.61 -5.16 -1.97
CA THR A 78 -5.67 -6.20 -0.93
C THR A 78 -6.49 -5.74 0.27
N SER A 79 -6.29 -4.51 0.71
CA SER A 79 -7.04 -3.93 1.83
C SER A 79 -8.54 -3.85 1.51
N ALA A 80 -8.88 -3.43 0.29
CA ALA A 80 -10.27 -3.37 -0.15
C ALA A 80 -10.92 -4.76 -0.24
N GLU A 81 -10.18 -5.75 -0.74
CA GLU A 81 -10.65 -7.15 -0.81
C GLU A 81 -10.93 -7.72 0.58
N ASP A 82 -10.15 -7.29 1.58
CA ASP A 82 -10.35 -7.68 2.97
C ASP A 82 -11.49 -6.91 3.66
N GLY A 83 -12.18 -6.06 2.94
CA GLY A 83 -13.31 -5.30 3.46
C GLY A 83 -12.93 -4.08 4.28
N LEU A 84 -11.68 -3.66 4.23
CA LEU A 84 -11.18 -2.54 5.01
C LEU A 84 -11.45 -1.20 4.31
N LYS A 85 -11.65 -0.16 5.11
CA LYS A 85 -11.56 1.21 4.61
C LYS A 85 -10.13 1.70 4.77
N VAL A 86 -9.73 2.63 3.92
CA VAL A 86 -8.34 3.13 3.90
C VAL A 86 -8.29 4.63 4.17
N ARG A 87 -7.24 5.03 4.85
CA ARG A 87 -6.83 6.42 5.06
C ARG A 87 -5.33 6.51 4.83
N THR A 88 -4.82 7.71 4.73
CA THR A 88 -3.38 7.91 4.62
C THR A 88 -2.94 9.24 5.19
N THR A 89 -1.77 9.23 5.83
CA THR A 89 -1.02 10.44 6.19
C THR A 89 0.22 10.57 5.30
N CYS A 90 0.46 9.62 4.40
CA CYS A 90 1.59 9.61 3.49
C CYS A 90 1.25 10.39 2.22
N SER A 91 2.06 11.38 1.87
CA SER A 91 1.83 12.21 0.70
C SER A 91 1.84 11.41 -0.61
N TYR A 92 2.67 10.37 -0.69
CA TYR A 92 2.71 9.52 -1.87
C TYR A 92 1.36 8.82 -2.11
N VAL A 93 0.79 8.22 -1.06
CA VAL A 93 -0.49 7.53 -1.16
C VAL A 93 -1.62 8.53 -1.43
N GLN A 94 -1.57 9.73 -0.82
CA GLN A 94 -2.53 10.79 -1.12
C GLN A 94 -2.54 11.15 -2.61
N ASN A 95 -1.36 11.34 -3.19
CA ASN A 95 -1.24 11.62 -4.62
C ASN A 95 -1.71 10.46 -5.49
N PHE A 96 -1.42 9.23 -5.07
CA PHE A 96 -1.88 8.05 -5.77
C PHE A 96 -3.41 7.98 -5.80
N LEU A 97 -4.06 8.20 -4.66
CA LEU A 97 -5.52 8.20 -4.57
C LEU A 97 -6.15 9.33 -5.40
N ALA A 98 -5.51 10.50 -5.44
CA ALA A 98 -5.99 11.62 -6.25
C ALA A 98 -5.96 11.31 -7.76
N LYS A 99 -5.04 10.46 -8.20
CA LYS A 99 -4.89 10.07 -9.60
C LYS A 99 -5.64 8.79 -9.96
N ASN A 100 -6.11 8.04 -8.98
CA ASN A 100 -6.74 6.73 -9.17
C ASN A 100 -8.05 6.69 -8.40
N ASP A 101 -9.07 7.34 -8.93
CA ASP A 101 -10.37 7.52 -8.29
C ASP A 101 -11.17 6.21 -8.11
N GLU A 102 -10.72 5.13 -8.72
CA GLU A 102 -11.30 3.79 -8.54
C GLU A 102 -11.27 3.32 -7.09
N PHE A 103 -10.37 3.88 -6.27
CA PHE A 103 -10.27 3.55 -4.84
C PHE A 103 -11.09 4.48 -3.95
N GLU A 104 -11.71 5.51 -4.50
CA GLU A 104 -12.43 6.52 -3.71
C GLU A 104 -13.51 5.91 -2.80
N LYS A 105 -14.21 4.89 -3.28
CA LYS A 105 -15.27 4.22 -2.52
C LYS A 105 -14.74 3.48 -1.28
N PHE A 106 -13.43 3.20 -1.20
CA PHE A 106 -12.81 2.54 -0.07
C PHE A 106 -12.18 3.53 0.92
N VAL A 107 -12.11 4.80 0.57
CA VAL A 107 -11.51 5.82 1.44
C VAL A 107 -12.48 6.14 2.57
N ALA A 108 -11.94 6.10 3.79
CA ALA A 108 -12.73 6.40 4.99
C ALA A 108 -12.95 7.89 5.19
#